data_0c17ebc2a55aac7663179326cf046add
#
_entry.id   0c17ebc2a55aac7663179326cf046add
#
_cell.length_a   1.000
_cell.length_b   1.000
_cell.length_c   1.000
_cell.angle_alpha   90.00
_cell.angle_beta   90.00
_cell.angle_gamma   90.00
#
_symmetry.space_group_name_H-M   'P 1'
#
loop_
_entity.id
_entity.type
_entity.pdbx_description
1 polymer ?
#
loop_
_entity_poly.entity_id
_entity_poly.type
_entity_poly.pdbx_seq_one_letter_code
_entity_poly.pdbx_strand_id
1 'polypeptide(L)' 'MASILVESMKRLYQSGKITKANVKARVKSEKITAEDYEYIVGEKYK' A
#
# COMPACT_ATOMS: atom_id res chain seq x y z
N MET A 1 7.90 -5.80 8.17
CA MET A 1 7.38 -4.88 9.18
C MET A 1 6.94 -3.58 8.53
N ALA A 2 5.81 -3.02 8.95
CA ALA A 2 5.29 -1.81 8.32
C ALA A 2 6.11 -0.60 8.72
N SER A 3 6.50 0.21 7.74
CA SER A 3 7.21 1.47 7.98
C SER A 3 6.19 2.59 8.18
N ILE A 4 6.70 3.77 8.56
CA ILE A 4 5.83 4.93 8.69
C ILE A 4 5.12 5.21 7.37
N LEU A 5 5.85 5.06 6.25
CA LEU A 5 5.26 5.24 4.92
C LEU A 5 4.10 4.27 4.70
N VAL A 6 4.30 2.99 5.03
CA VAL A 6 3.29 1.97 4.83
C VAL A 6 2.08 2.23 5.74
N GLU A 7 2.31 2.61 6.98
CA GLU A 7 1.21 2.93 7.89
C GLU A 7 0.41 4.13 7.39
N SER A 8 1.09 5.15 6.89
CA SER A 8 0.43 6.32 6.33
C SER A 8 -0.42 5.95 5.13
N MET A 9 0.13 5.10 4.25
CA MET A 9 -0.60 4.65 3.06
C MET A 9 -1.82 3.82 3.43
N LYS A 10 -1.69 2.96 4.44
CA LYS A 10 -2.82 2.18 4.89
C LYS A 10 -3.95 3.09 5.38
N ARG A 11 -3.60 4.11 6.15
CA ARG A 11 -4.58 5.06 6.66
C ARG A 11 -5.26 5.82 5.52
N LEU A 12 -4.48 6.28 4.55
CA LEU A 12 -5.01 6.99 3.40
C LEU A 12 -5.92 6.10 2.57
N TYR A 13 -5.52 4.85 2.39
CA TYR A 13 -6.33 3.91 1.64
C TYR A 13 -7.68 3.66 2.34
N GLN A 14 -7.65 3.46 3.65
CA GLN A 14 -8.87 3.22 4.41
C GLN A 14 -9.79 4.44 4.40
N SER A 15 -9.21 5.63 4.30
CA SER A 15 -9.98 6.88 4.23
C SER A 15 -10.50 7.19 2.83
N GLY A 16 -10.11 6.38 1.84
CA GLY A 16 -10.52 6.61 0.47
C GLY A 16 -9.73 7.70 -0.24
N LYS A 17 -8.63 8.15 0.34
CA LYS A 17 -7.82 9.22 -0.24
C LYS A 17 -6.87 8.73 -1.32
N ILE A 18 -6.54 7.44 -1.30
CA ILE A 18 -5.75 6.81 -2.37
C ILE A 18 -6.47 5.54 -2.78
N THR A 19 -6.19 5.09 -4.00
CA THR A 19 -6.84 3.90 -4.55
C THR A 19 -5.88 2.72 -4.56
N LYS A 20 -6.43 1.55 -4.83
CA LYS A 20 -5.63 0.33 -5.01
C LYS A 20 -4.57 0.54 -6.09
N ALA A 21 -4.92 1.24 -7.17
CA ALA A 21 -3.98 1.53 -8.24
C ALA A 21 -2.80 2.37 -7.73
N ASN A 22 -3.04 3.30 -6.82
CA ASN A 22 -1.97 4.10 -6.24
C ASN A 22 -1.01 3.23 -5.44
N VAL A 23 -1.56 2.27 -4.66
CA VAL A 23 -0.73 1.37 -3.87
C VAL A 23 0.09 0.47 -4.79
N LYS A 24 -0.53 -0.05 -5.86
CA LYS A 24 0.17 -0.87 -6.84
C LYS A 24 1.32 -0.10 -7.50
N ALA A 25 1.09 1.18 -7.81
CA ALA A 25 2.13 2.00 -8.40
C ALA A 25 3.34 2.12 -7.48
N ARG A 26 3.11 2.19 -6.17
CA ARG A 26 4.21 2.25 -5.20
C ARG A 26 5.01 0.96 -5.18
N VAL A 27 4.33 -0.20 -5.34
CA VAL A 27 5.02 -1.48 -5.42
C VAL A 27 5.88 -1.52 -6.68
N LYS A 28 5.34 -1.06 -7.80
CA LYS A 28 6.09 -1.02 -9.06
C LYS A 28 7.31 -0.10 -8.97
N SER A 29 7.19 0.99 -8.22
CA SER A 29 8.30 1.93 -8.02
C SER A 29 9.27 1.46 -6.95
N GLU A 30 9.03 0.30 -6.37
CA GLU A 30 9.85 -0.28 -5.30
C GLU A 30 9.91 0.60 -4.06
N LYS A 31 8.91 1.45 -3.87
CA LYS A 31 8.79 2.24 -2.64
C LYS A 31 8.26 1.37 -1.50
N ILE A 32 7.46 0.38 -1.84
CA ILE A 32 6.94 -0.59 -0.89
C ILE A 32 7.02 -1.98 -1.54
N THR A 33 6.86 -3.02 -0.74
CA THR A 33 6.92 -4.39 -1.23
C THR A 33 5.52 -4.94 -1.48
N ALA A 34 5.46 -6.12 -2.10
CA ALA A 34 4.19 -6.81 -2.31
C ALA A 34 3.53 -7.15 -0.96
N GLU A 35 4.35 -7.47 0.05
CA GLU A 35 3.84 -7.72 1.39
C GLU A 35 3.21 -6.46 2.00
N ASP A 36 3.83 -5.31 1.75
CA ASP A 36 3.29 -4.05 2.22
C ASP A 36 1.96 -3.75 1.54
N TYR A 37 1.86 -4.05 0.25
CA TYR A 37 0.60 -3.91 -0.48
C TYR A 37 -0.50 -4.72 0.19
N GLU A 38 -0.19 -5.99 0.49
CA GLU A 38 -1.16 -6.87 1.14
C GLU A 38 -1.59 -6.31 2.50
N TYR A 39 -0.65 -5.76 3.24
CA TYR A 39 -0.93 -5.15 4.53
C TYR A 39 -1.87 -3.95 4.40
N ILE A 40 -1.64 -3.11 3.38
CA ILE A 40 -2.41 -1.89 3.18
C ILE A 40 -3.80 -2.20 2.63
N VAL A 41 -3.87 -3.01 1.60
CA VAL A 41 -5.10 -3.27 0.86
C VAL A 41 -5.90 -4.44 1.42
N GLY A 42 -5.22 -5.40 2.02
CA GLY A 42 -5.86 -6.60 2.53
C GLY A 42 -6.05 -7.68 1.48
N GLU A 43 -5.43 -7.52 0.32
CA GLU A 43 -5.48 -8.49 -0.77
C GLU A 43 -4.07 -8.73 -1.28
N LYS A 44 -3.84 -9.92 -1.81
CA LYS A 44 -2.53 -10.24 -2.35
C LYS A 44 -2.23 -9.41 -3.60
N TYR A 45 -0.98 -8.98 -3.71
CA TYR A 45 -0.52 -8.26 -4.87
C TYR A 45 -0.41 -9.18 -6.07
N LYS A 46 -0.91 -8.72 -7.21
CA LYS A 46 -0.82 -9.48 -8.45
C LYS A 46 -0.12 -8.69 -9.52
#